data_2fdf0cb3e402428170d616f46b1043fc
#
_entry.id   2fdf0cb3e402428170d616f46b1043fc
#
_cell.length_a   1.000
_cell.length_b   1.000
_cell.length_c   1.000
_cell.angle_alpha   90.00
_cell.angle_beta   90.00
_cell.angle_gamma   90.00
#
_symmetry.space_group_name_H-M   'P 1'
#
loop_
_entity.id
_entity.type
_entity.pdbx_description
1 polymer ?
#
loop_
_entity_poly.entity_id
_entity_poly.type
_entity_poly.pdbx_seq_one_letter_code
_entity_poly.pdbx_strand_id
1 'polypeptide(L)'
;APPGLAGERWLALAPIPDFPHKADAFLSLLVDEIRPKLATEFRFSGEHALFGHSAGGMFAAYSLFMRPDAFQKMIIGSPYLEGVGGAVFATEAKHAAIHDDLKVKVFLGVGEMEAEEYFVAISGNLESTARLSRTLIARHYPSLDLNTRIFAGKDHYTVLPDLIIGGIGYLWRDEIARLPSSWPVRGEITK
;
A
#
# COMPACT_ATOMS: atom_id res chain seq x y z
N ALA A 1 -18.07 -5.06 27.93
CA ALA A 1 -17.07 -6.00 27.39
C ALA A 1 -17.54 -7.41 27.72
N PRO A 2 -17.51 -8.39 26.80
CA PRO A 2 -17.84 -9.76 27.10
C PRO A 2 -16.90 -10.30 28.20
N PRO A 3 -17.43 -11.02 29.19
CA PRO A 3 -16.62 -11.59 30.26
C PRO A 3 -15.68 -12.66 29.66
N GLY A 4 -14.42 -12.58 29.95
CA GLY A 4 -13.42 -13.59 29.56
C GLY A 4 -12.45 -13.19 28.49
N LEU A 5 -12.46 -11.94 28.09
CA LEU A 5 -11.41 -11.44 27.24
C LEU A 5 -10.12 -11.26 28.08
N ALA A 6 -9.30 -12.28 28.02
CA ALA A 6 -7.85 -12.09 28.09
C ALA A 6 -7.40 -11.11 26.98
N GLY A 7 -8.35 -10.36 26.41
CA GLY A 7 -8.23 -9.49 25.26
C GLY A 7 -7.50 -8.20 25.50
N GLU A 8 -7.47 -7.70 26.73
CA GLU A 8 -6.66 -6.52 27.03
C GLU A 8 -5.15 -6.75 26.82
N ARG A 9 -4.71 -8.00 26.88
CA ARG A 9 -3.33 -8.36 26.51
C ARG A 9 -3.08 -8.39 25.00
N TRP A 10 -4.14 -8.57 24.20
CA TRP A 10 -4.05 -8.46 22.73
C TRP A 10 -4.15 -7.02 22.28
N LEU A 11 -4.71 -6.12 23.09
CA LEU A 11 -4.80 -4.69 22.83
C LEU A 11 -3.42 -3.99 22.90
N ALA A 12 -2.54 -4.48 23.75
CA ALA A 12 -1.13 -4.22 23.59
C ALA A 12 -0.60 -5.19 22.53
N LEU A 13 -1.04 -5.01 21.26
CA LEU A 13 -0.39 -5.67 20.15
C LEU A 13 1.09 -5.33 20.25
N ALA A 14 1.85 -6.30 20.76
CA ALA A 14 3.28 -6.14 20.85
C ALA A 14 3.75 -5.74 19.46
N PRO A 15 4.53 -4.68 19.33
CA PRO A 15 5.05 -4.26 18.02
C PRO A 15 5.65 -5.50 17.37
N ILE A 16 5.43 -5.68 16.06
CA ILE A 16 6.01 -6.81 15.33
C ILE A 16 7.52 -6.77 15.60
N PRO A 17 8.07 -7.77 16.31
CA PRO A 17 9.45 -7.68 16.76
C PRO A 17 10.37 -7.53 15.56
N ASP A 18 11.30 -6.57 15.64
CA ASP A 18 12.31 -6.37 14.61
C ASP A 18 11.76 -6.08 13.19
N PHE A 19 10.57 -5.45 13.12
CA PHE A 19 9.92 -5.16 11.84
C PHE A 19 10.83 -4.42 10.85
N PRO A 20 11.49 -3.30 11.20
CA PRO A 20 12.30 -2.56 10.25
C PRO A 20 13.40 -3.44 9.62
N HIS A 21 14.13 -4.19 10.41
CA HIS A 21 15.21 -5.05 9.92
C HIS A 21 14.71 -6.16 8.99
N LYS A 22 13.61 -6.82 9.36
CA LYS A 22 12.99 -7.86 8.52
C LYS A 22 12.38 -7.29 7.25
N ALA A 23 11.77 -6.10 7.33
CA ALA A 23 11.21 -5.41 6.18
C ALA A 23 12.32 -4.98 5.19
N ASP A 24 13.46 -4.49 5.70
CA ASP A 24 14.62 -4.16 4.87
C ASP A 24 15.18 -5.39 4.16
N ALA A 25 15.36 -6.49 4.87
CA ALA A 25 15.84 -7.74 4.28
C ALA A 25 14.87 -8.25 3.20
N PHE A 26 13.56 -8.21 3.45
CA PHE A 26 12.56 -8.61 2.47
C PHE A 26 12.48 -7.65 1.27
N LEU A 27 12.62 -6.37 1.50
CA LEU A 27 12.66 -5.37 0.43
C LEU A 27 13.89 -5.57 -0.47
N SER A 28 15.05 -5.81 0.14
CA SER A 28 16.28 -6.13 -0.60
C SER A 28 16.14 -7.43 -1.40
N LEU A 29 15.58 -8.48 -0.81
CA LEU A 29 15.29 -9.72 -1.53
C LEU A 29 14.42 -9.47 -2.77
N LEU A 30 13.34 -8.69 -2.65
CA LEU A 30 12.45 -8.39 -3.77
C LEU A 30 13.14 -7.59 -4.88
N VAL A 31 13.88 -6.54 -4.48
CA VAL A 31 14.41 -5.54 -5.42
C VAL A 31 15.77 -5.96 -5.99
N ASP A 32 16.64 -6.52 -5.15
CA ASP A 32 18.04 -6.74 -5.50
C ASP A 32 18.33 -8.18 -5.93
N GLU A 33 17.43 -9.14 -5.63
CA GLU A 33 17.61 -10.55 -5.99
C GLU A 33 16.50 -11.07 -6.93
N ILE A 34 15.23 -11.01 -6.49
CA ILE A 34 14.11 -11.60 -7.26
C ILE A 34 13.90 -10.83 -8.57
N ARG A 35 13.83 -9.51 -8.53
CA ARG A 35 13.60 -8.69 -9.72
C ARG A 35 14.67 -8.88 -10.80
N PRO A 36 15.98 -8.81 -10.50
CA PRO A 36 17.03 -9.09 -11.48
C PRO A 36 16.95 -10.50 -12.04
N LYS A 37 16.66 -11.51 -11.21
CA LYS A 37 16.48 -12.88 -11.66
C LYS A 37 15.32 -13.02 -12.65
N LEU A 38 14.17 -12.43 -12.34
CA LEU A 38 13.03 -12.45 -13.27
C LEU A 38 13.31 -11.67 -14.56
N ALA A 39 14.13 -10.64 -14.52
CA ALA A 39 14.50 -9.86 -15.70
C ALA A 39 15.35 -10.68 -16.70
N THR A 40 15.96 -11.80 -16.29
CA THR A 40 16.65 -12.70 -17.22
C THR A 40 15.68 -13.57 -18.04
N GLU A 41 14.46 -13.75 -17.56
CA GLU A 41 13.43 -14.62 -18.17
C GLU A 41 12.30 -13.81 -18.81
N PHE A 42 11.99 -12.63 -18.27
CA PHE A 42 10.86 -11.80 -18.69
C PHE A 42 11.32 -10.41 -19.08
N ARG A 43 10.67 -9.85 -20.10
CA ARG A 43 10.85 -8.44 -20.46
C ARG A 43 9.94 -7.58 -19.58
N PHE A 44 10.51 -6.70 -18.79
CA PHE A 44 9.77 -5.71 -18.02
C PHE A 44 9.64 -4.40 -18.81
N SER A 45 8.57 -3.66 -18.53
CA SER A 45 8.35 -2.31 -19.07
C SER A 45 9.31 -1.26 -18.46
N GLY A 46 10.00 -1.61 -17.39
CA GLY A 46 10.80 -0.68 -16.58
C GLY A 46 10.01 -0.06 -15.43
N GLU A 47 8.69 -0.20 -15.41
CA GLU A 47 7.85 0.18 -14.28
C GLU A 47 7.51 -1.04 -13.41
N HIS A 48 7.56 -0.84 -12.11
CA HIS A 48 7.23 -1.86 -11.12
C HIS A 48 6.11 -1.36 -10.21
N ALA A 49 5.18 -2.25 -9.92
CA ALA A 49 4.09 -1.96 -9.00
C ALA A 49 4.16 -2.87 -7.77
N LEU A 50 3.75 -2.35 -6.63
CA LEU A 50 3.60 -3.12 -5.39
C LEU A 50 2.16 -3.00 -4.90
N PHE A 51 1.55 -4.14 -4.59
CA PHE A 51 0.29 -4.22 -3.85
C PHE A 51 0.52 -4.86 -2.50
N GLY A 52 0.02 -4.23 -1.45
CA GLY A 52 0.01 -4.78 -0.11
C GLY A 52 -1.29 -4.48 0.62
N HIS A 53 -1.82 -5.46 1.34
CA HIS A 53 -3.00 -5.35 2.19
C HIS A 53 -2.67 -5.77 3.61
N SER A 54 -3.24 -5.10 4.63
CA SER A 54 -3.03 -5.42 6.04
C SER A 54 -1.54 -5.31 6.43
N ALA A 55 -0.91 -6.39 6.89
CA ALA A 55 0.53 -6.47 7.12
C ALA A 55 1.34 -6.21 5.83
N GLY A 56 0.85 -6.67 4.67
CA GLY A 56 1.42 -6.32 3.37
C GLY A 56 1.27 -4.84 3.03
N GLY A 57 0.17 -4.21 3.44
CA GLY A 57 -0.05 -2.77 3.31
C GLY A 57 0.93 -1.96 4.16
N MET A 58 1.20 -2.42 5.37
CA MET A 58 2.22 -1.85 6.24
C MET A 58 3.62 -1.94 5.60
N PHE A 59 3.98 -3.10 5.05
CA PHE A 59 5.24 -3.28 4.32
C PHE A 59 5.32 -2.37 3.09
N ALA A 60 4.23 -2.26 2.32
CA ALA A 60 4.18 -1.36 1.17
C ALA A 60 4.37 0.11 1.59
N ALA A 61 3.69 0.56 2.64
CA ALA A 61 3.86 1.91 3.19
C ALA A 61 5.29 2.16 3.70
N TYR A 62 5.92 1.17 4.31
CA TYR A 62 7.32 1.24 4.73
C TYR A 62 8.27 1.36 3.53
N SER A 63 8.07 0.51 2.52
CA SER A 63 8.89 0.48 1.30
C SER A 63 8.86 1.79 0.53
N LEU A 64 7.73 2.50 0.57
CA LEU A 64 7.52 3.81 -0.07
C LEU A 64 8.60 4.83 0.32
N PHE A 65 9.06 4.78 1.56
CA PHE A 65 10.04 5.74 2.09
C PHE A 65 11.46 5.17 2.17
N MET A 66 11.60 3.85 2.30
CA MET A 66 12.90 3.20 2.38
C MET A 66 13.59 3.06 1.02
N ARG A 67 12.83 2.78 -0.02
CA ARG A 67 13.31 2.60 -1.40
C ARG A 67 12.33 3.28 -2.37
N PRO A 68 12.22 4.62 -2.37
CA PRO A 68 11.20 5.37 -3.11
C PRO A 68 11.24 5.11 -4.62
N ASP A 69 12.40 4.77 -5.16
CA ASP A 69 12.56 4.46 -6.59
C ASP A 69 12.26 2.99 -6.95
N ALA A 70 12.01 2.14 -5.95
CA ALA A 70 11.81 0.71 -6.19
C ALA A 70 10.48 0.40 -6.91
N PHE A 71 9.45 1.18 -6.66
CA PHE A 71 8.11 0.97 -7.22
C PHE A 71 7.51 2.31 -7.67
N GLN A 72 7.09 2.39 -8.92
CA GLN A 72 6.48 3.59 -9.50
C GLN A 72 4.97 3.67 -9.25
N LYS A 73 4.34 2.55 -8.91
CA LYS A 73 2.90 2.44 -8.65
C LYS A 73 2.68 1.59 -7.41
N MET A 74 1.87 2.06 -6.46
CA MET A 74 1.62 1.33 -5.22
C MET A 74 0.14 1.32 -4.84
N ILE A 75 -0.38 0.14 -4.51
CA ILE A 75 -1.68 -0.02 -3.84
C ILE A 75 -1.40 -0.39 -2.39
N ILE A 76 -1.77 0.48 -1.47
CA ILE A 76 -1.61 0.31 -0.03
C ILE A 76 -3.02 0.15 0.57
N GLY A 77 -3.39 -1.07 0.90
CA GLY A 77 -4.71 -1.41 1.39
C GLY A 77 -4.73 -1.72 2.88
N SER A 78 -5.63 -1.08 3.62
CA SER A 78 -5.89 -1.34 5.04
C SER A 78 -4.61 -1.55 5.85
N PRO A 79 -3.63 -0.65 5.76
CA PRO A 79 -2.30 -0.89 6.31
C PRO A 79 -2.31 -0.88 7.84
N TYR A 80 -1.74 -1.90 8.47
CA TYR A 80 -1.59 -1.99 9.92
C TYR A 80 -0.40 -1.16 10.41
N LEU A 81 -0.52 0.17 10.41
CA LEU A 81 0.61 1.07 10.68
C LEU A 81 0.96 1.19 12.15
N GLU A 82 -0.01 1.07 13.04
CA GLU A 82 0.22 1.17 14.49
C GLU A 82 0.95 -0.07 15.05
N GLY A 83 0.80 -1.24 14.42
CA GLY A 83 1.42 -2.49 14.86
C GLY A 83 2.94 -2.54 14.77
N VAL A 84 3.55 -1.51 14.21
CA VAL A 84 5.01 -1.40 14.10
C VAL A 84 5.57 -0.24 14.93
N GLY A 85 4.84 0.18 15.96
CA GLY A 85 5.31 1.23 16.89
C GLY A 85 5.64 2.55 16.22
N GLY A 86 4.90 2.89 15.15
CA GLY A 86 5.12 4.13 14.39
C GLY A 86 6.31 4.10 13.45
N ALA A 87 6.92 2.94 13.18
CA ALA A 87 8.11 2.82 12.32
C ALA A 87 7.90 3.42 10.92
N VAL A 88 6.70 3.25 10.32
CA VAL A 88 6.38 3.83 9.01
C VAL A 88 6.41 5.36 9.06
N PHE A 89 5.80 5.97 10.08
CA PHE A 89 5.81 7.42 10.25
C PHE A 89 7.20 7.98 10.59
N ALA A 90 8.00 7.23 11.37
CA ALA A 90 9.39 7.60 11.64
C ALA A 90 10.25 7.56 10.37
N THR A 91 10.02 6.56 9.51
CA THR A 91 10.71 6.44 8.22
C THR A 91 10.27 7.54 7.25
N GLU A 92 8.96 7.85 7.21
CA GLU A 92 8.43 8.99 6.46
C GLU A 92 9.11 10.30 6.88
N ALA A 93 9.18 10.58 8.18
CA ALA A 93 9.79 11.79 8.68
C ALA A 93 11.28 11.90 8.33
N LYS A 94 12.02 10.78 8.35
CA LYS A 94 13.44 10.74 7.91
C LYS A 94 13.55 11.02 6.41
N HIS A 95 12.67 10.41 5.59
CA HIS A 95 12.63 10.67 4.16
C HIS A 95 12.38 12.16 3.88
N ALA A 96 11.35 12.72 4.49
CA ALA A 96 10.99 14.12 4.31
C ALA A 96 12.04 15.14 4.81
N ALA A 97 12.94 14.71 5.69
CA ALA A 97 14.02 15.57 6.17
C ALA A 97 15.14 15.77 5.13
N ILE A 98 15.24 14.89 4.13
CA ILE A 98 16.32 14.89 3.13
C ILE A 98 15.83 14.87 1.68
N HIS A 99 14.52 14.74 1.45
CA HIS A 99 13.90 14.72 0.13
C HIS A 99 12.73 15.69 0.09
N ASP A 100 12.65 16.46 -0.97
CA ASP A 100 11.59 17.44 -1.28
C ASP A 100 10.59 16.92 -2.33
N ASP A 101 10.80 15.70 -2.84
CA ASP A 101 9.92 15.04 -3.80
C ASP A 101 9.78 13.54 -3.53
N LEU A 102 8.69 12.96 -4.04
CA LEU A 102 8.38 11.54 -3.96
C LEU A 102 7.67 11.11 -5.26
N LYS A 103 8.44 10.63 -6.23
CA LYS A 103 7.95 10.30 -7.57
C LYS A 103 7.29 8.93 -7.62
N VAL A 104 6.02 8.87 -7.25
CA VAL A 104 5.23 7.62 -7.22
C VAL A 104 3.74 7.91 -7.40
N LYS A 105 3.01 6.97 -8.01
CA LYS A 105 1.54 6.94 -7.97
C LYS A 105 1.10 6.02 -6.83
N VAL A 106 0.32 6.53 -5.88
CA VAL A 106 -0.16 5.78 -4.71
C VAL A 106 -1.68 5.76 -4.68
N PHE A 107 -2.25 4.57 -4.62
CA PHE A 107 -3.63 4.35 -4.24
C PHE A 107 -3.68 3.81 -2.82
N LEU A 108 -4.19 4.60 -1.91
CA LEU A 108 -4.32 4.28 -0.49
C LEU A 108 -5.79 4.02 -0.18
N GLY A 109 -6.13 2.90 0.42
CA GLY A 109 -7.52 2.58 0.69
C GLY A 109 -7.75 1.76 1.95
N VAL A 110 -8.97 1.87 2.51
CA VAL A 110 -9.40 1.20 3.74
C VAL A 110 -10.90 1.03 3.73
N GLY A 111 -11.41 -0.03 4.37
CA GLY A 111 -12.84 -0.23 4.59
C GLY A 111 -13.39 0.66 5.71
N GLU A 112 -14.60 1.21 5.52
CA GLU A 112 -15.28 2.02 6.54
C GLU A 112 -15.55 1.22 7.82
N MET A 113 -16.02 -0.05 7.66
CA MET A 113 -16.37 -0.93 8.77
C MET A 113 -15.16 -1.37 9.61
N GLU A 114 -13.94 -1.11 9.14
CA GLU A 114 -12.73 -1.39 9.93
C GLU A 114 -12.64 -0.55 11.21
N ALA A 115 -13.40 0.55 11.30
CA ALA A 115 -13.57 1.30 12.54
C ALA A 115 -14.49 0.63 13.57
N GLU A 116 -15.37 -0.28 13.14
CA GLU A 116 -16.39 -0.92 13.97
C GLU A 116 -16.04 -2.37 14.34
N GLU A 117 -15.29 -3.04 13.50
CA GLU A 117 -14.85 -4.40 13.69
C GLU A 117 -13.80 -4.46 14.82
N TYR A 118 -14.19 -5.00 15.97
CA TYR A 118 -13.43 -4.90 17.23
C TYR A 118 -11.92 -5.14 17.08
N PHE A 119 -11.51 -6.22 16.41
CA PHE A 119 -10.10 -6.55 16.25
C PHE A 119 -9.37 -5.54 15.35
N VAL A 120 -10.03 -5.08 14.29
CA VAL A 120 -9.44 -4.16 13.32
C VAL A 120 -9.50 -2.71 13.81
N ALA A 121 -10.55 -2.36 14.54
CA ALA A 121 -10.71 -1.04 15.16
C ALA A 121 -9.56 -0.73 16.12
N ILE A 122 -9.16 -1.70 16.96
CA ILE A 122 -8.02 -1.53 17.88
C ILE A 122 -6.67 -1.47 17.14
N SER A 123 -6.62 -1.94 15.90
CA SER A 123 -5.44 -1.83 15.04
C SER A 123 -5.29 -0.44 14.42
N GLY A 124 -6.32 0.41 14.52
CA GLY A 124 -6.30 1.79 14.04
C GLY A 124 -6.09 1.92 12.54
N ASN A 125 -6.56 0.96 11.74
CA ASN A 125 -6.33 0.93 10.30
C ASN A 125 -6.94 2.14 9.60
N LEU A 126 -8.19 2.51 9.95
CA LEU A 126 -8.87 3.66 9.37
C LEU A 126 -8.15 4.97 9.71
N GLU A 127 -7.86 5.18 11.00
CA GLU A 127 -7.22 6.39 11.51
C GLU A 127 -5.79 6.53 11.00
N SER A 128 -5.02 5.44 10.99
CA SER A 128 -3.64 5.46 10.52
C SER A 128 -3.55 5.64 9.00
N THR A 129 -4.50 5.09 8.24
CA THR A 129 -4.65 5.34 6.80
C THR A 129 -4.95 6.83 6.54
N ALA A 130 -5.90 7.40 7.25
CA ALA A 130 -6.23 8.82 7.15
C ALA A 130 -5.05 9.72 7.59
N ARG A 131 -4.32 9.31 8.62
CA ARG A 131 -3.10 10.01 9.08
C ARG A 131 -2.02 9.98 8.00
N LEU A 132 -1.73 8.82 7.40
CA LEU A 132 -0.74 8.69 6.34
C LEU A 132 -1.11 9.56 5.13
N SER A 133 -2.36 9.50 4.69
CA SER A 133 -2.87 10.33 3.60
C SER A 133 -2.65 11.82 3.88
N ARG A 134 -3.08 12.30 5.04
CA ARG A 134 -2.92 13.70 5.44
C ARG A 134 -1.44 14.11 5.52
N THR A 135 -0.58 13.22 6.02
CA THR A 135 0.86 13.47 6.10
C THR A 135 1.44 13.67 4.70
N LEU A 136 1.14 12.77 3.77
CA LEU A 136 1.61 12.84 2.38
C LEU A 136 1.10 14.12 1.67
N ILE A 137 -0.17 14.48 1.85
CA ILE A 137 -0.74 15.71 1.29
C ILE A 137 -0.01 16.93 1.85
N ALA A 138 0.29 16.96 3.15
CA ALA A 138 0.96 18.10 3.80
C ALA A 138 2.42 18.27 3.35
N ARG A 139 3.07 17.26 2.81
CA ARG A 139 4.43 17.36 2.27
C ARG A 139 4.51 18.13 0.96
N HIS A 140 3.42 18.21 0.21
CA HIS A 140 3.39 18.87 -1.10
C HIS A 140 4.45 18.37 -2.11
N TYR A 141 4.77 17.08 -2.07
CA TYR A 141 5.70 16.48 -3.04
C TYR A 141 5.18 16.69 -4.47
N PRO A 142 5.94 17.36 -5.35
CA PRO A 142 5.42 17.76 -6.67
C PRO A 142 5.14 16.57 -7.60
N SER A 143 5.84 15.46 -7.44
CA SER A 143 5.67 14.26 -8.29
C SER A 143 4.83 13.15 -7.66
N LEU A 144 4.27 13.38 -6.46
CA LEU A 144 3.38 12.43 -5.81
C LEU A 144 1.98 12.50 -6.41
N ASP A 145 1.52 11.40 -6.95
CA ASP A 145 0.15 11.22 -7.43
C ASP A 145 -0.60 10.32 -6.45
N LEU A 146 -1.35 10.92 -5.52
CA LEU A 146 -2.01 10.24 -4.41
C LEU A 146 -3.52 10.24 -4.57
N ASN A 147 -4.13 9.07 -4.47
CA ASN A 147 -5.57 8.92 -4.29
C ASN A 147 -5.84 8.12 -3.02
N THR A 148 -6.69 8.66 -2.15
CA THR A 148 -7.10 7.97 -0.91
C THR A 148 -8.60 7.68 -0.97
N ARG A 149 -9.00 6.46 -0.60
CA ARG A 149 -10.40 6.04 -0.55
C ARG A 149 -10.75 5.32 0.73
N ILE A 150 -11.90 5.68 1.29
CA ILE A 150 -12.61 4.92 2.31
C ILE A 150 -13.79 4.25 1.60
N PHE A 151 -13.88 2.94 1.68
CA PHE A 151 -14.91 2.16 1.00
C PHE A 151 -16.09 1.91 1.94
N ALA A 152 -17.22 2.55 1.66
CA ALA A 152 -18.43 2.46 2.46
C ALA A 152 -18.93 1.02 2.57
N GLY A 153 -19.31 0.61 3.79
CA GLY A 153 -19.85 -0.71 4.09
C GLY A 153 -18.90 -1.88 3.87
N LYS A 154 -17.59 -1.62 3.73
CA LYS A 154 -16.57 -2.67 3.57
C LYS A 154 -15.79 -2.86 4.86
N ASP A 155 -15.63 -4.11 5.24
CA ASP A 155 -14.72 -4.56 6.31
C ASP A 155 -13.33 -4.86 5.78
N HIS A 156 -12.45 -5.34 6.67
CA HIS A 156 -11.05 -5.64 6.37
C HIS A 156 -10.86 -6.67 5.24
N TYR A 157 -11.79 -7.58 5.03
CA TYR A 157 -11.70 -8.64 4.02
C TYR A 157 -12.47 -8.29 2.75
N THR A 158 -13.66 -7.75 2.90
CA THR A 158 -14.55 -7.41 1.78
C THR A 158 -14.09 -6.18 1.01
N VAL A 159 -13.19 -5.38 1.55
CA VAL A 159 -12.56 -4.24 0.87
C VAL A 159 -11.55 -4.66 -0.20
N LEU A 160 -11.00 -5.87 -0.11
CA LEU A 160 -9.89 -6.32 -0.95
C LEU A 160 -10.15 -6.24 -2.47
N PRO A 161 -11.31 -6.72 -3.00
CA PRO A 161 -11.62 -6.55 -4.42
C PRO A 161 -11.69 -5.10 -4.85
N ASP A 162 -12.27 -4.23 -4.03
CA ASP A 162 -12.42 -2.80 -4.32
C ASP A 162 -11.06 -2.09 -4.34
N LEU A 163 -10.14 -2.47 -3.43
CA LEU A 163 -8.76 -1.98 -3.42
C LEU A 163 -8.02 -2.35 -4.71
N ILE A 164 -8.14 -3.60 -5.16
CA ILE A 164 -7.49 -4.07 -6.38
C ILE A 164 -8.06 -3.37 -7.61
N ILE A 165 -9.39 -3.41 -7.78
CA ILE A 165 -10.05 -2.84 -8.96
C ILE A 165 -9.88 -1.32 -8.99
N GLY A 166 -10.13 -0.65 -7.87
CA GLY A 166 -9.98 0.80 -7.75
C GLY A 166 -8.53 1.25 -7.91
N GLY A 167 -7.60 0.50 -7.33
CA GLY A 167 -6.17 0.76 -7.42
C GLY A 167 -5.64 0.61 -8.84
N ILE A 168 -5.96 -0.49 -9.52
CA ILE A 168 -5.58 -0.69 -10.93
C ILE A 168 -6.20 0.40 -11.79
N GLY A 169 -7.50 0.68 -11.64
CA GLY A 169 -8.17 1.72 -12.40
C GLY A 169 -7.56 3.10 -12.22
N TYR A 170 -7.06 3.42 -11.02
CA TYR A 170 -6.40 4.70 -10.75
C TYR A 170 -4.96 4.74 -11.27
N LEU A 171 -4.15 3.74 -10.92
CA LEU A 171 -2.72 3.74 -11.21
C LEU A 171 -2.39 3.60 -12.69
N TRP A 172 -3.25 2.93 -13.45
CA TRP A 172 -3.11 2.74 -14.91
C TRP A 172 -4.15 3.54 -15.72
N ARG A 173 -4.78 4.58 -15.13
CA ARG A 173 -5.84 5.35 -15.80
C ARG A 173 -5.41 5.93 -17.14
N ASP A 174 -4.17 6.39 -17.25
CA ASP A 174 -3.63 6.98 -18.46
C ASP A 174 -3.42 5.94 -19.56
N GLU A 175 -2.95 4.75 -19.17
CA GLU A 175 -2.78 3.60 -20.06
C GLU A 175 -4.14 3.03 -20.49
N ILE A 176 -5.07 2.89 -19.55
CA ILE A 176 -6.43 2.41 -19.81
C ILE A 176 -7.16 3.34 -20.76
N ALA A 177 -7.02 4.65 -20.60
CA ALA A 177 -7.65 5.65 -21.47
C ALA A 177 -7.16 5.60 -22.94
N ARG A 178 -6.00 5.00 -23.19
CA ARG A 178 -5.43 4.80 -24.53
C ARG A 178 -5.87 3.50 -25.19
N LEU A 179 -6.54 2.62 -24.45
CA LEU A 179 -7.04 1.36 -25.02
C LEU A 179 -8.15 1.68 -26.03
N PRO A 180 -8.26 0.91 -27.13
CA PRO A 180 -9.34 1.08 -28.09
C PRO A 180 -10.69 0.88 -27.40
N SER A 181 -11.68 1.70 -27.77
CA SER A 181 -13.05 1.67 -27.22
C SER A 181 -13.81 0.37 -27.53
N SER A 182 -13.31 -0.44 -28.45
CA SER A 182 -13.82 -1.76 -28.78
C SER A 182 -12.70 -2.77 -28.90
N TRP A 183 -12.85 -3.96 -28.30
CA TRP A 183 -11.99 -5.09 -28.61
C TRP A 183 -12.19 -5.52 -30.05
N PRO A 184 -11.13 -5.87 -30.80
CA PRO A 184 -11.28 -6.51 -32.10
C PRO A 184 -12.12 -7.77 -31.94
N VAL A 185 -13.14 -7.94 -32.78
CA VAL A 185 -13.96 -9.16 -32.80
C VAL A 185 -13.06 -10.33 -33.12
N ARG A 186 -13.32 -11.48 -32.49
CA ARG A 186 -12.56 -12.71 -32.68
C ARG A 186 -12.46 -13.03 -34.19
N GLY A 187 -11.30 -12.87 -34.78
CA GLY A 187 -11.06 -13.02 -36.24
C GLY A 187 -10.32 -11.85 -36.87
N GLU A 188 -10.29 -10.68 -36.24
CA GLU A 188 -9.58 -9.49 -36.74
C GLU A 188 -8.15 -9.36 -36.18
N ILE A 189 -7.71 -10.32 -35.35
CA ILE A 189 -6.32 -10.41 -34.91
C ILE A 189 -5.53 -11.00 -36.08
N THR A 190 -5.17 -10.16 -37.02
CA THR A 190 -4.21 -10.51 -38.05
C THR A 190 -2.87 -10.86 -37.43
N LYS A 191 -2.32 -11.98 -37.87
CA LYS A 191 -1.06 -12.65 -37.48
C LYS A 191 0.14 -11.72 -37.40
#